data_11ab27b3a2c57c666cc641293d691cb0
#
_entry.id   11ab27b3a2c57c666cc641293d691cb0
#
_cell.length_a   1.000
_cell.length_b   1.000
_cell.length_c   1.000
_cell.angle_alpha   90.00
_cell.angle_beta   90.00
_cell.angle_gamma   90.00
#
_symmetry.space_group_name_H-M   'P 1'
#
loop_
_entity.id
_entity.type
_entity.pdbx_description
1 polymer ?
#
loop_
_entity_poly.entity_id
_entity_poly.type
_entity_poly.pdbx_seq_one_letter_code
_entity_poly.pdbx_strand_id
1 'polypeptide(L)'
;FRWHVLLKVQKIRLSLPRLSGLFFIGMFYNQFLPGGTGGDIMKSYYLLKETPDKKAGALLAVVFDRFIGLVALVAITVTLIGLRYDFLAQTTETRNLLWLLLVLLGMSVLTLICTFVISGFNLFRSLPEKFPGRDKLIEISAAYHLYAHHWRATLVAFGTSLVAHLATFATFLCAAYALGAPVPLVNFFAVMPVERTISALPISFAGIGLREKVLQIMLSGLCGVPEAKAILIGSLSFLIILVCCLPGALVYLLYKPSGAVARVKMREMEHEVIALEHEMGEAE
;
A
#
# COMPACT_ATOMS: atom_id res chain seq x y z
N PHE A 1 9.55 -3.23 -9.37
CA PHE A 1 10.78 -3.94 -8.95
C PHE A 1 10.55 -4.70 -7.64
N ARG A 2 10.02 -4.06 -6.57
CA ARG A 2 9.71 -4.68 -5.27
C ARG A 2 8.94 -5.98 -5.45
N TRP A 3 7.81 -5.93 -6.15
CA TRP A 3 6.95 -7.09 -6.40
C TRP A 3 7.66 -8.22 -7.15
N HIS A 4 8.54 -7.88 -8.12
CA HIS A 4 9.37 -8.87 -8.81
C HIS A 4 10.31 -9.63 -7.85
N VAL A 5 10.92 -8.92 -6.88
CA VAL A 5 11.79 -9.53 -5.87
C VAL A 5 10.99 -10.50 -4.99
N LEU A 6 9.78 -10.10 -4.56
CA LEU A 6 8.91 -10.94 -3.72
C LEU A 6 8.42 -12.18 -4.46
N LEU A 7 8.04 -12.05 -5.73
CA LEU A 7 7.63 -13.19 -6.56
C LEU A 7 8.77 -14.19 -6.78
N LYS A 8 10.01 -13.72 -6.89
CA LYS A 8 11.19 -14.62 -6.98
C LYS A 8 11.36 -15.49 -5.75
N VAL A 9 11.04 -14.99 -4.56
CA VAL A 9 11.06 -15.78 -3.31
C VAL A 9 10.07 -16.94 -3.40
N GLN A 10 8.90 -16.73 -4.01
CA GLN A 10 7.89 -17.76 -4.30
C GLN A 10 8.25 -18.62 -5.53
N LYS A 11 9.48 -18.51 -6.06
CA LYS A 11 9.94 -19.20 -7.28
C LYS A 11 9.07 -18.90 -8.51
N ILE A 12 8.36 -17.76 -8.52
CA ILE A 12 7.58 -17.27 -9.66
C ILE A 12 8.47 -16.38 -10.49
N ARG A 13 8.62 -16.72 -11.77
CA ARG A 13 9.48 -16.00 -12.72
C ARG A 13 8.62 -15.38 -13.81
N LEU A 14 8.33 -14.10 -13.68
CA LEU A 14 7.71 -13.29 -14.71
C LEU A 14 8.67 -12.20 -15.18
N SER A 15 8.61 -11.86 -16.46
CA SER A 15 9.45 -10.78 -17.01
C SER A 15 9.07 -9.42 -16.42
N LEU A 16 10.05 -8.54 -16.26
CA LEU A 16 9.81 -7.19 -15.73
C LEU A 16 8.77 -6.41 -16.56
N PRO A 17 8.79 -6.41 -17.91
CA PRO A 17 7.76 -5.71 -18.69
C PRO A 17 6.36 -6.23 -18.39
N ARG A 18 6.20 -7.54 -18.24
CA ARG A 18 4.89 -8.15 -17.93
C ARG A 18 4.40 -7.75 -16.54
N LEU A 19 5.26 -7.82 -15.54
CA LEU A 19 4.96 -7.35 -14.18
C LEU A 19 4.66 -5.85 -14.13
N SER A 20 5.38 -5.04 -14.91
CA SER A 20 5.11 -3.60 -15.02
C SER A 20 3.72 -3.36 -15.61
N GLY A 21 3.32 -4.12 -16.63
CA GLY A 21 1.97 -4.05 -17.20
C GLY A 21 0.89 -4.35 -16.15
N LEU A 22 1.03 -5.46 -15.40
CA LEU A 22 0.12 -5.79 -14.31
C LEU A 22 0.09 -4.73 -13.20
N PHE A 23 1.24 -4.15 -12.89
CA PHE A 23 1.35 -3.06 -11.92
C PHE A 23 0.59 -1.81 -12.38
N PHE A 24 0.74 -1.39 -13.63
CA PHE A 24 0.01 -0.25 -14.19
C PHE A 24 -1.51 -0.49 -14.23
N ILE A 25 -1.95 -1.69 -14.60
CA ILE A 25 -3.37 -2.08 -14.49
C ILE A 25 -3.85 -1.92 -13.04
N GLY A 26 -3.11 -2.47 -12.09
CA GLY A 26 -3.44 -2.33 -10.67
C GLY A 26 -3.47 -0.87 -10.20
N MET A 27 -2.49 -0.04 -10.61
CA MET A 27 -2.49 1.40 -10.29
C MET A 27 -3.75 2.09 -10.81
N PHE A 28 -4.15 1.83 -12.05
CA PHE A 28 -5.36 2.40 -12.64
C PHE A 28 -6.60 2.03 -11.81
N TYR A 29 -6.82 0.75 -11.57
CA TYR A 29 -8.00 0.30 -10.82
C TYR A 29 -7.99 0.75 -9.36
N ASN A 30 -6.83 0.96 -8.77
CA ASN A 30 -6.72 1.45 -7.38
C ASN A 30 -7.23 2.90 -7.22
N GLN A 31 -7.24 3.69 -8.30
CA GLN A 31 -7.77 5.06 -8.27
C GLN A 31 -9.29 5.13 -8.51
N PHE A 32 -9.84 4.13 -9.22
CA PHE A 32 -11.25 4.15 -9.64
C PHE A 32 -12.15 3.23 -8.80
N LEU A 33 -11.56 2.35 -7.98
CA LEU A 33 -12.32 1.46 -7.11
C LEU A 33 -12.30 1.95 -5.65
N PRO A 34 -13.44 1.89 -4.97
CA PRO A 34 -13.51 2.28 -3.56
C PRO A 34 -12.65 1.38 -2.69
N GLY A 35 -12.16 1.93 -1.55
CA GLY A 35 -11.42 1.18 -0.54
C GLY A 35 -9.93 0.97 -0.79
N GLY A 36 -9.37 1.45 -1.93
CA GLY A 36 -7.92 1.35 -2.22
C GLY A 36 -7.38 -0.07 -2.42
N THR A 37 -8.25 -1.08 -2.49
CA THR A 37 -7.91 -2.49 -2.67
C THR A 37 -8.15 -3.00 -4.09
N GLY A 38 -8.91 -2.26 -4.90
CA GLY A 38 -9.30 -2.70 -6.25
C GLY A 38 -8.13 -2.98 -7.18
N GLY A 39 -7.03 -2.24 -7.01
CA GLY A 39 -5.80 -2.50 -7.76
C GLY A 39 -5.16 -3.83 -7.41
N ASP A 40 -5.28 -4.28 -6.16
CA ASP A 40 -4.70 -5.56 -5.75
C ASP A 40 -5.57 -6.74 -6.20
N ILE A 41 -6.89 -6.59 -6.19
CA ILE A 41 -7.80 -7.58 -6.78
C ILE A 41 -7.43 -7.80 -8.25
N MET A 42 -7.27 -6.71 -9.01
CA MET A 42 -6.86 -6.81 -10.42
C MET A 42 -5.47 -7.41 -10.62
N LYS A 43 -4.49 -7.02 -9.78
CA LYS A 43 -3.15 -7.63 -9.80
C LYS A 43 -3.21 -9.12 -9.51
N SER A 44 -3.95 -9.50 -8.47
CA SER A 44 -4.12 -10.91 -8.08
C SER A 44 -4.78 -11.70 -9.20
N TYR A 45 -5.89 -11.23 -9.74
CA TYR A 45 -6.59 -11.87 -10.84
C TYR A 45 -5.68 -12.17 -12.03
N TYR A 46 -4.98 -11.15 -12.55
CA TYR A 46 -4.09 -11.35 -13.69
C TYR A 46 -2.86 -12.18 -13.34
N LEU A 47 -2.32 -12.03 -12.14
CA LEU A 47 -1.20 -12.82 -11.68
C LEU A 47 -1.56 -14.32 -11.60
N LEU A 48 -2.73 -14.64 -11.06
CA LEU A 48 -3.24 -16.02 -10.99
C LEU A 48 -3.42 -16.65 -12.38
N LYS A 49 -3.88 -15.88 -13.37
CA LYS A 49 -3.97 -16.33 -14.77
C LYS A 49 -2.59 -16.59 -15.40
N GLU A 50 -1.56 -15.85 -14.97
CA GLU A 50 -0.18 -16.04 -15.43
C GLU A 50 0.57 -17.15 -14.70
N THR A 51 0.06 -17.58 -13.53
CA THR A 51 0.74 -18.55 -12.65
C THR A 51 -0.21 -19.63 -12.14
N PRO A 52 -0.85 -20.42 -13.03
CA PRO A 52 -1.87 -21.38 -12.64
C PRO A 52 -1.36 -22.45 -11.65
N ASP A 53 -0.08 -22.82 -11.74
CA ASP A 53 0.55 -23.85 -10.91
C ASP A 53 1.04 -23.33 -9.54
N LYS A 54 0.93 -22.01 -9.26
CA LYS A 54 1.48 -21.37 -8.06
C LYS A 54 0.56 -20.28 -7.49
N LYS A 55 -0.74 -20.56 -7.48
CA LYS A 55 -1.77 -19.60 -7.09
C LYS A 55 -1.56 -19.07 -5.66
N ALA A 56 -1.38 -19.96 -4.68
CA ALA A 56 -1.13 -19.59 -3.29
C ALA A 56 0.10 -18.66 -3.14
N GLY A 57 1.24 -19.06 -3.68
CA GLY A 57 2.45 -18.23 -3.64
C GLY A 57 2.30 -16.88 -4.34
N ALA A 58 1.47 -16.80 -5.40
CA ALA A 58 1.17 -15.55 -6.08
C ALA A 58 0.35 -14.59 -5.19
N LEU A 59 -0.72 -15.08 -4.56
CA LEU A 59 -1.54 -14.30 -3.63
C LEU A 59 -0.72 -13.86 -2.41
N LEU A 60 0.05 -14.75 -1.81
CA LEU A 60 0.94 -14.42 -0.70
C LEU A 60 1.93 -13.30 -1.05
N ALA A 61 2.49 -13.32 -2.27
CA ALA A 61 3.39 -12.25 -2.70
C ALA A 61 2.67 -10.89 -2.83
N VAL A 62 1.39 -10.86 -3.23
CA VAL A 62 0.59 -9.61 -3.27
C VAL A 62 0.31 -9.10 -1.86
N VAL A 63 -0.12 -9.96 -0.95
CA VAL A 63 -0.38 -9.61 0.45
C VAL A 63 0.91 -9.10 1.11
N PHE A 64 2.03 -9.81 0.91
CA PHE A 64 3.31 -9.44 1.50
C PHE A 64 3.88 -8.15 0.90
N ASP A 65 3.61 -7.85 -0.38
CA ASP A 65 3.93 -6.57 -1.01
C ASP A 65 3.23 -5.40 -0.31
N ARG A 66 1.95 -5.55 0.04
CA ARG A 66 1.20 -4.56 0.84
C ARG A 66 1.74 -4.43 2.25
N PHE A 67 2.01 -5.56 2.89
CA PHE A 67 2.56 -5.60 4.24
C PHE A 67 3.89 -4.83 4.34
N ILE A 68 4.87 -5.12 3.47
CA ILE A 68 6.16 -4.40 3.45
C ILE A 68 5.97 -2.91 3.15
N GLY A 69 5.06 -2.56 2.24
CA GLY A 69 4.74 -1.16 1.95
C GLY A 69 4.22 -0.42 3.18
N LEU A 70 3.31 -1.05 3.94
CA LEU A 70 2.79 -0.49 5.18
C LEU A 70 3.87 -0.37 6.27
N VAL A 71 4.68 -1.41 6.48
CA VAL A 71 5.79 -1.38 7.43
C VAL A 71 6.77 -0.26 7.10
N ALA A 72 7.09 -0.04 5.83
CA ALA A 72 7.96 1.05 5.40
C ALA A 72 7.33 2.43 5.67
N LEU A 73 6.01 2.58 5.43
CA LEU A 73 5.29 3.83 5.74
C LEU A 73 5.27 4.10 7.24
N VAL A 74 4.97 3.09 8.06
CA VAL A 74 5.00 3.20 9.52
C VAL A 74 6.39 3.58 10.01
N ALA A 75 7.43 2.90 9.52
CA ALA A 75 8.81 3.17 9.91
C ALA A 75 9.23 4.62 9.61
N ILE A 76 8.97 5.12 8.39
CA ILE A 76 9.31 6.50 8.03
C ILE A 76 8.48 7.50 8.83
N THR A 77 7.20 7.21 9.08
CA THR A 77 6.30 8.09 9.85
C THR A 77 6.75 8.20 11.30
N VAL A 78 6.99 7.08 11.98
CA VAL A 78 7.46 7.07 13.38
C VAL A 78 8.82 7.78 13.50
N THR A 79 9.74 7.50 12.57
CA THR A 79 11.07 8.14 12.57
C THR A 79 10.96 9.65 12.42
N LEU A 80 10.19 10.15 11.45
CA LEU A 80 10.09 11.58 11.19
C LEU A 80 9.26 12.31 12.26
N ILE A 81 8.23 11.67 12.82
CA ILE A 81 7.52 12.23 13.99
C ILE A 81 8.49 12.33 15.18
N GLY A 82 9.26 11.28 15.48
CA GLY A 82 10.21 11.29 16.58
C GLY A 82 11.29 12.37 16.44
N LEU A 83 11.82 12.55 15.22
CA LEU A 83 12.85 13.56 14.95
C LEU A 83 12.32 15.00 14.93
N ARG A 84 11.03 15.21 14.64
CA ARG A 84 10.43 16.53 14.42
C ARG A 84 9.17 16.76 15.24
N TYR A 85 9.04 16.08 16.38
CA TYR A 85 7.85 16.15 17.24
C TYR A 85 7.52 17.58 17.64
N ASP A 86 8.50 18.35 18.12
CA ASP A 86 8.30 19.74 18.57
C ASP A 86 7.77 20.65 17.45
N PHE A 87 8.27 20.44 16.22
CA PHE A 87 7.75 21.16 15.05
C PHE A 87 6.33 20.74 14.71
N LEU A 88 6.05 19.43 14.69
CA LEU A 88 4.74 18.90 14.30
C LEU A 88 3.65 19.16 15.34
N ALA A 89 4.00 19.37 16.60
CA ALA A 89 3.07 19.59 17.72
C ALA A 89 2.87 21.06 18.08
N GLN A 90 3.30 22.03 17.25
CA GLN A 90 3.28 23.46 17.55
C GLN A 90 1.87 24.03 17.75
N THR A 91 0.88 23.58 17.00
CA THR A 91 -0.51 24.03 17.14
C THR A 91 -1.36 22.97 17.82
N THR A 92 -2.46 23.40 18.45
CA THR A 92 -3.39 22.46 19.10
C THR A 92 -3.99 21.50 18.07
N GLU A 93 -4.33 21.97 16.88
CA GLU A 93 -4.90 21.15 15.82
C GLU A 93 -3.91 20.09 15.31
N THR A 94 -2.67 20.48 15.01
CA THR A 94 -1.65 19.55 14.55
C THR A 94 -1.27 18.54 15.63
N ARG A 95 -1.21 18.97 16.89
CA ARG A 95 -0.97 18.07 18.03
C ARG A 95 -2.08 17.04 18.21
N ASN A 96 -3.34 17.44 18.09
CA ASN A 96 -4.47 16.49 18.16
C ASN A 96 -4.44 15.49 17.00
N LEU A 97 -4.10 15.95 15.80
CA LEU A 97 -3.92 15.10 14.63
C LEU A 97 -2.78 14.09 14.83
N LEU A 98 -1.65 14.53 15.41
CA LEU A 98 -0.54 13.64 15.76
C LEU A 98 -0.93 12.59 16.81
N TRP A 99 -1.67 12.98 17.85
CA TRP A 99 -2.14 12.02 18.86
C TRP A 99 -3.04 10.96 18.24
N LEU A 100 -4.01 11.37 17.42
CA LEU A 100 -4.83 10.43 16.66
C LEU A 100 -3.97 9.47 15.82
N LEU A 101 -2.99 10.02 15.10
CA LEU A 101 -2.08 9.23 14.27
C LEU A 101 -1.22 8.28 15.11
N LEU A 102 -0.66 8.73 16.24
CA LEU A 102 0.16 7.89 17.13
C LEU A 102 -0.64 6.74 17.72
N VAL A 103 -1.92 6.96 18.07
CA VAL A 103 -2.82 5.89 18.51
C VAL A 103 -3.05 4.88 17.38
N LEU A 104 -3.35 5.34 16.17
CA LEU A 104 -3.56 4.47 15.01
C LEU A 104 -2.27 3.68 14.66
N LEU A 105 -1.13 4.34 14.69
CA LEU A 105 0.18 3.68 14.46
C LEU A 105 0.48 2.67 15.57
N GLY A 106 0.22 3.02 16.83
CA GLY A 106 0.39 2.13 17.97
C GLY A 106 -0.46 0.86 17.84
N MET A 107 -1.74 1.02 17.47
CA MET A 107 -2.63 -0.11 17.19
C MET A 107 -2.13 -0.95 16.02
N SER A 108 -1.65 -0.32 14.93
CA SER A 108 -1.11 -1.03 13.77
C SER A 108 0.15 -1.82 14.14
N VAL A 109 1.08 -1.19 14.84
CA VAL A 109 2.33 -1.84 15.31
C VAL A 109 2.00 -2.97 16.28
N LEU A 110 1.07 -2.78 17.22
CA LEU A 110 0.63 -3.83 18.15
C LEU A 110 0.05 -5.02 17.37
N THR A 111 -0.82 -4.77 16.40
CA THR A 111 -1.38 -5.83 15.53
C THR A 111 -0.27 -6.58 14.80
N LEU A 112 0.72 -5.87 14.24
CA LEU A 112 1.86 -6.48 13.56
C LEU A 112 2.70 -7.34 14.51
N ILE A 113 3.00 -6.83 15.71
CA ILE A 113 3.74 -7.57 16.74
C ILE A 113 2.96 -8.81 17.17
N CYS A 114 1.68 -8.67 17.48
CA CYS A 114 0.82 -9.81 17.86
C CYS A 114 0.81 -10.88 16.76
N THR A 115 0.61 -10.47 15.49
CA THR A 115 0.62 -11.39 14.35
C THR A 115 1.97 -12.11 14.22
N PHE A 116 3.08 -11.38 14.38
CA PHE A 116 4.43 -11.94 14.31
C PHE A 116 4.72 -12.91 15.45
N VAL A 117 4.36 -12.53 16.68
CA VAL A 117 4.55 -13.38 17.89
C VAL A 117 3.72 -14.65 17.78
N ILE A 118 2.43 -14.53 17.44
CA ILE A 118 1.54 -15.67 17.27
C ILE A 118 2.05 -16.61 16.16
N SER A 119 2.54 -16.05 15.05
CA SER A 119 3.16 -16.79 13.96
C SER A 119 4.45 -17.49 14.42
N GLY A 120 5.33 -16.79 15.15
CA GLY A 120 6.62 -17.30 15.62
C GLY A 120 6.48 -18.50 16.54
N PHE A 121 5.47 -18.50 17.39
CA PHE A 121 5.19 -19.63 18.31
C PHE A 121 4.31 -20.73 17.68
N ASN A 122 3.99 -20.66 16.38
CA ASN A 122 3.09 -21.60 15.69
C ASN A 122 1.70 -21.75 16.38
N LEU A 123 1.26 -20.71 17.12
CA LEU A 123 -0.01 -20.76 17.84
C LEU A 123 -1.20 -20.96 16.93
N PHE A 124 -1.10 -20.55 15.66
CA PHE A 124 -2.17 -20.77 14.67
C PHE A 124 -2.44 -22.26 14.42
N ARG A 125 -1.41 -23.12 14.55
CA ARG A 125 -1.60 -24.57 14.44
C ARG A 125 -2.32 -25.17 15.65
N SER A 126 -2.25 -24.52 16.80
CA SER A 126 -2.92 -24.94 18.03
C SER A 126 -4.40 -24.51 18.08
N LEU A 127 -4.87 -23.72 17.12
CA LEU A 127 -6.27 -23.37 17.03
C LEU A 127 -7.13 -24.60 16.68
N PRO A 128 -8.35 -24.70 17.25
CA PRO A 128 -9.28 -25.77 16.87
C PRO A 128 -9.55 -25.80 15.37
N GLU A 129 -9.68 -26.98 14.76
CA GLU A 129 -9.96 -27.13 13.32
C GLU A 129 -11.23 -26.40 12.86
N LYS A 130 -12.20 -26.23 13.77
CA LYS A 130 -13.44 -25.49 13.50
C LYS A 130 -13.31 -23.96 13.57
N PHE A 131 -12.09 -23.41 13.83
CA PHE A 131 -11.93 -21.97 13.91
C PHE A 131 -11.98 -21.35 12.50
N PRO A 132 -12.94 -20.43 12.23
CA PRO A 132 -13.08 -19.83 10.91
C PRO A 132 -11.82 -19.05 10.54
N GLY A 133 -11.23 -19.37 9.38
CA GLY A 133 -10.00 -18.70 8.90
C GLY A 133 -8.68 -19.27 9.44
N ARG A 134 -8.69 -20.40 10.19
CA ARG A 134 -7.47 -21.05 10.70
C ARG A 134 -6.45 -21.30 9.60
N ASP A 135 -6.87 -21.83 8.47
CA ASP A 135 -5.99 -22.22 7.37
C ASP A 135 -5.36 -20.98 6.72
N LYS A 136 -6.12 -19.90 6.53
CA LYS A 136 -5.57 -18.60 6.08
C LYS A 136 -4.52 -18.02 7.07
N LEU A 137 -4.74 -18.19 8.36
CA LEU A 137 -3.77 -17.74 9.37
C LEU A 137 -2.49 -18.59 9.34
N ILE A 138 -2.60 -19.90 9.13
CA ILE A 138 -1.46 -20.81 8.96
C ILE A 138 -0.67 -20.44 7.69
N GLU A 139 -1.35 -20.18 6.60
CA GLU A 139 -0.76 -19.78 5.33
C GLU A 139 -0.02 -18.44 5.44
N ILE A 140 -0.63 -17.45 6.07
CA ILE A 140 0.02 -16.17 6.38
C ILE A 140 1.27 -16.38 7.25
N SER A 141 1.18 -17.25 8.26
CA SER A 141 2.31 -17.60 9.11
C SER A 141 3.45 -18.25 8.30
N ALA A 142 3.14 -19.18 7.41
CA ALA A 142 4.13 -19.80 6.55
C ALA A 142 4.82 -18.76 5.61
N ALA A 143 4.06 -17.78 5.11
CA ALA A 143 4.61 -16.69 4.34
C ALA A 143 5.59 -15.83 5.15
N TYR A 144 5.27 -15.48 6.39
CA TYR A 144 6.18 -14.76 7.27
C TYR A 144 7.51 -15.49 7.44
N HIS A 145 7.46 -16.80 7.73
CA HIS A 145 8.68 -17.62 7.89
C HIS A 145 9.50 -17.70 6.59
N LEU A 146 8.83 -17.85 5.45
CA LEU A 146 9.49 -17.89 4.14
C LEU A 146 10.24 -16.57 3.85
N TYR A 147 9.58 -15.43 4.02
CA TYR A 147 10.18 -14.12 3.76
C TYR A 147 11.21 -13.72 4.83
N ALA A 148 11.03 -14.14 6.08
CA ALA A 148 12.03 -13.96 7.13
C ALA A 148 13.33 -14.73 6.79
N HIS A 149 13.21 -15.94 6.26
CA HIS A 149 14.38 -16.73 5.82
C HIS A 149 15.09 -16.08 4.62
N HIS A 150 14.34 -15.39 3.75
CA HIS A 150 14.87 -14.63 2.60
C HIS A 150 15.10 -13.15 2.95
N TRP A 151 15.69 -12.87 4.11
CA TRP A 151 15.82 -11.51 4.68
C TRP A 151 16.43 -10.48 3.71
N ARG A 152 17.37 -10.89 2.82
CA ARG A 152 17.96 -10.00 1.80
C ARG A 152 16.91 -9.49 0.80
N ALA A 153 16.04 -10.36 0.33
CA ALA A 153 14.95 -9.99 -0.57
C ALA A 153 13.95 -9.06 0.14
N THR A 154 13.65 -9.36 1.41
CA THR A 154 12.77 -8.54 2.25
C THR A 154 13.37 -7.15 2.51
N LEU A 155 14.68 -7.05 2.78
CA LEU A 155 15.36 -5.75 2.92
C LEU A 155 15.36 -4.94 1.62
N VAL A 156 15.61 -5.57 0.48
CA VAL A 156 15.52 -4.89 -0.84
C VAL A 156 14.09 -4.41 -1.08
N ALA A 157 13.09 -5.22 -0.77
CA ALA A 157 11.69 -4.83 -0.89
C ALA A 157 11.33 -3.67 0.05
N PHE A 158 11.82 -3.67 1.28
CA PHE A 158 11.66 -2.58 2.24
C PHE A 158 12.34 -1.29 1.75
N GLY A 159 13.59 -1.35 1.33
CA GLY A 159 14.33 -0.20 0.80
C GLY A 159 13.66 0.41 -0.44
N THR A 160 13.18 -0.43 -1.37
CA THR A 160 12.42 0.05 -2.54
C THR A 160 11.08 0.68 -2.13
N SER A 161 10.45 0.24 -1.04
CA SER A 161 9.25 0.87 -0.49
C SER A 161 9.54 2.27 0.07
N LEU A 162 10.65 2.44 0.80
CA LEU A 162 11.08 3.76 1.28
C LEU A 162 11.30 4.72 0.11
N VAL A 163 12.02 4.28 -0.93
CA VAL A 163 12.23 5.09 -2.14
C VAL A 163 10.91 5.47 -2.80
N ALA A 164 9.95 4.56 -2.88
CA ALA A 164 8.63 4.83 -3.45
C ALA A 164 7.84 5.87 -2.63
N HIS A 165 7.89 5.80 -1.30
CA HIS A 165 7.26 6.80 -0.44
C HIS A 165 7.94 8.17 -0.59
N LEU A 166 9.27 8.23 -0.58
CA LEU A 166 10.01 9.48 -0.79
C LEU A 166 9.74 10.10 -2.17
N ALA A 167 9.65 9.29 -3.22
CA ALA A 167 9.27 9.75 -4.56
C ALA A 167 7.85 10.34 -4.58
N THR A 168 6.92 9.72 -3.85
CA THR A 168 5.57 10.27 -3.69
C THR A 168 5.62 11.62 -2.95
N PHE A 169 6.38 11.75 -1.87
CA PHE A 169 6.55 13.03 -1.16
C PHE A 169 7.14 14.10 -2.07
N ALA A 170 8.11 13.72 -2.91
CA ALA A 170 8.69 14.64 -3.89
C ALA A 170 7.66 15.14 -4.91
N THR A 171 6.68 14.31 -5.32
CA THR A 171 5.59 14.74 -6.22
C THR A 171 4.77 15.87 -5.59
N PHE A 172 4.42 15.75 -4.29
CA PHE A 172 3.71 16.80 -3.55
C PHE A 172 4.56 18.06 -3.39
N LEU A 173 5.86 17.90 -3.16
CA LEU A 173 6.80 19.01 -3.08
C LEU A 173 6.86 19.76 -4.41
N CYS A 174 6.96 19.06 -5.54
CA CYS A 174 6.92 19.70 -6.86
C CYS A 174 5.61 20.46 -7.09
N ALA A 175 4.48 19.92 -6.64
CA ALA A 175 3.18 20.60 -6.70
C ALA A 175 3.19 21.89 -5.84
N ALA A 176 3.81 21.87 -4.65
CA ALA A 176 3.95 23.04 -3.79
C ALA A 176 4.78 24.14 -4.47
N TYR A 177 5.91 23.79 -5.07
CA TYR A 177 6.72 24.74 -5.84
C TYR A 177 5.98 25.31 -7.06
N ALA A 178 5.27 24.46 -7.81
CA ALA A 178 4.49 24.89 -8.99
C ALA A 178 3.39 25.89 -8.63
N LEU A 179 2.82 25.79 -7.43
CA LEU A 179 1.80 26.72 -6.92
C LEU A 179 2.40 27.94 -6.20
N GLY A 180 3.72 28.14 -6.25
CA GLY A 180 4.39 29.26 -5.59
C GLY A 180 4.18 29.23 -4.07
N ALA A 181 4.23 28.06 -3.47
CA ALA A 181 4.18 27.83 -2.03
C ALA A 181 5.46 27.09 -1.58
N PRO A 182 6.65 27.73 -1.64
CA PRO A 182 7.88 27.07 -1.24
C PRO A 182 7.84 26.79 0.26
N VAL A 183 8.05 25.53 0.63
CA VAL A 183 8.17 25.08 2.01
C VAL A 183 9.57 24.50 2.19
N PRO A 184 10.27 24.77 3.31
CA PRO A 184 11.55 24.16 3.59
C PRO A 184 11.46 22.64 3.52
N LEU A 185 12.38 21.99 2.80
CA LEU A 185 12.39 20.54 2.55
C LEU A 185 12.18 19.73 3.83
N VAL A 186 12.90 20.09 4.89
CA VAL A 186 12.86 19.38 6.17
C VAL A 186 11.45 19.41 6.79
N ASN A 187 10.77 20.57 6.71
CA ASN A 187 9.41 20.74 7.23
C ASN A 187 8.40 19.99 6.36
N PHE A 188 8.56 20.07 5.03
CA PHE A 188 7.68 19.39 4.09
C PHE A 188 7.75 17.86 4.27
N PHE A 189 8.96 17.30 4.35
CA PHE A 189 9.16 15.88 4.56
C PHE A 189 8.73 15.41 5.97
N ALA A 190 8.65 16.29 6.96
CA ALA A 190 8.07 15.97 8.26
C ALA A 190 6.53 15.85 8.19
N VAL A 191 5.87 16.71 7.41
CA VAL A 191 4.41 16.73 7.22
C VAL A 191 3.90 15.55 6.38
N MET A 192 4.61 15.19 5.31
CA MET A 192 4.14 14.22 4.31
C MET A 192 3.83 12.83 4.85
N PRO A 193 4.62 12.22 5.76
CA PRO A 193 4.27 10.91 6.32
C PRO A 193 2.96 10.93 7.12
N VAL A 194 2.68 12.04 7.81
CA VAL A 194 1.42 12.23 8.55
C VAL A 194 0.24 12.22 7.58
N GLU A 195 0.33 13.03 6.53
CA GLU A 195 -0.68 13.07 5.47
C GLU A 195 -0.87 11.68 4.85
N ARG A 196 0.20 11.01 4.41
CA ARG A 196 0.13 9.72 3.72
C ARG A 196 -0.46 8.61 4.59
N THR A 197 -0.13 8.59 5.87
CA THR A 197 -0.66 7.59 6.79
C THR A 197 -2.16 7.78 7.04
N ILE A 198 -2.60 9.03 7.21
CA ILE A 198 -4.03 9.34 7.41
C ILE A 198 -4.81 9.10 6.12
N SER A 199 -4.30 9.52 4.96
CA SER A 199 -4.95 9.32 3.65
C SER A 199 -4.97 7.85 3.20
N ALA A 200 -4.13 6.98 3.78
CA ALA A 200 -4.16 5.55 3.53
C ALA A 200 -5.31 4.82 4.24
N LEU A 201 -5.99 5.47 5.21
CA LEU A 201 -7.14 4.89 5.88
C LEU A 201 -8.32 4.76 4.91
N PRO A 202 -9.04 3.63 4.90
CA PRO A 202 -10.15 3.37 3.97
C PRO A 202 -11.45 4.11 4.37
N ILE A 203 -11.34 5.36 4.83
CA ILE A 203 -12.46 6.21 5.26
C ILE A 203 -12.90 7.22 4.21
N SER A 204 -12.10 7.39 3.13
CA SER A 204 -12.44 8.28 2.03
C SER A 204 -12.10 7.62 0.69
N PHE A 205 -12.81 8.04 -0.36
CA PHE A 205 -12.54 7.57 -1.72
C PHE A 205 -11.20 8.12 -2.22
N ALA A 206 -10.23 7.24 -2.46
CA ALA A 206 -8.87 7.59 -2.91
C ALA A 206 -8.17 8.71 -2.09
N GLY A 207 -8.59 8.94 -0.84
CA GLY A 207 -8.07 10.01 0.01
C GLY A 207 -8.62 11.40 -0.29
N ILE A 208 -9.59 11.54 -1.19
CA ILE A 208 -10.17 12.84 -1.58
C ILE A 208 -10.88 13.47 -0.37
N GLY A 209 -10.67 14.77 -0.18
CA GLY A 209 -11.17 15.54 0.96
C GLY A 209 -10.28 15.40 2.20
N LEU A 210 -9.93 14.18 2.58
CA LEU A 210 -9.10 13.89 3.75
C LEU A 210 -7.64 14.39 3.54
N ARG A 211 -7.06 14.11 2.40
CA ARG A 211 -5.73 14.60 1.99
C ARG A 211 -5.65 16.11 2.04
N GLU A 212 -6.60 16.78 1.38
CA GLU A 212 -6.68 18.23 1.31
C GLU A 212 -6.82 18.83 2.72
N LYS A 213 -7.66 18.22 3.57
CA LYS A 213 -7.86 18.70 4.95
C LYS A 213 -6.62 18.51 5.82
N VAL A 214 -5.93 17.38 5.72
CA VAL A 214 -4.68 17.15 6.45
C VAL A 214 -3.59 18.12 6.00
N LEU A 215 -3.43 18.32 4.69
CA LEU A 215 -2.47 19.29 4.16
C LEU A 215 -2.82 20.73 4.56
N GLN A 216 -4.10 21.10 4.55
CA GLN A 216 -4.55 22.40 5.04
C GLN A 216 -4.09 22.61 6.49
N ILE A 217 -4.42 21.68 7.40
CA ILE A 217 -4.07 21.79 8.82
C ILE A 217 -2.55 21.85 9.00
N MET A 218 -1.80 20.95 8.33
CA MET A 218 -0.37 20.81 8.56
C MET A 218 0.46 21.93 7.88
N LEU A 219 0.21 22.20 6.59
CA LEU A 219 1.01 23.20 5.86
C LEU A 219 0.61 24.62 6.25
N SER A 220 -0.67 24.90 6.49
CA SER A 220 -1.06 26.24 6.92
C SER A 220 -0.69 26.49 8.38
N GLY A 221 -0.94 25.54 9.26
CA GLY A 221 -0.64 25.68 10.70
C GLY A 221 0.85 25.69 11.04
N LEU A 222 1.70 24.96 10.30
CA LEU A 222 3.11 24.79 10.63
C LEU A 222 4.06 25.55 9.69
N CYS A 223 3.67 25.77 8.43
CA CYS A 223 4.55 26.35 7.43
C CYS A 223 4.06 27.71 6.91
N GLY A 224 2.91 28.22 7.41
CA GLY A 224 2.36 29.50 6.98
C GLY A 224 1.87 29.52 5.53
N VAL A 225 1.63 28.36 4.91
CA VAL A 225 1.09 28.27 3.56
C VAL A 225 -0.38 28.70 3.58
N PRO A 226 -0.83 29.61 2.68
CA PRO A 226 -2.25 29.96 2.60
C PRO A 226 -3.12 28.72 2.43
N GLU A 227 -4.25 28.64 3.15
CA GLU A 227 -5.12 27.47 3.16
C GLU A 227 -5.54 27.00 1.76
N ALA A 228 -5.92 27.95 0.90
CA ALA A 228 -6.28 27.65 -0.48
C ALA A 228 -5.13 26.97 -1.24
N LYS A 229 -3.87 27.41 -1.04
CA LYS A 229 -2.71 26.79 -1.67
C LYS A 229 -2.43 25.39 -1.10
N ALA A 230 -2.58 25.20 0.22
CA ALA A 230 -2.40 23.90 0.85
C ALA A 230 -3.41 22.86 0.31
N ILE A 231 -4.67 23.25 0.12
CA ILE A 231 -5.71 22.42 -0.52
C ILE A 231 -5.32 22.14 -1.97
N LEU A 232 -4.92 23.15 -2.73
CA LEU A 232 -4.53 22.99 -4.14
C LEU A 232 -3.30 22.07 -4.31
N ILE A 233 -2.36 22.06 -3.38
CA ILE A 233 -1.23 21.12 -3.40
C ILE A 233 -1.75 19.68 -3.36
N GLY A 234 -2.71 19.38 -2.49
CA GLY A 234 -3.33 18.05 -2.39
C GLY A 234 -4.04 17.65 -3.69
N SER A 235 -4.88 18.54 -4.20
CA SER A 235 -5.68 18.30 -5.42
C SER A 235 -4.80 18.17 -6.67
N LEU A 236 -3.77 19.04 -6.82
CA LEU A 236 -2.83 18.96 -7.93
C LEU A 236 -2.01 17.66 -7.89
N SER A 237 -1.53 17.28 -6.70
CA SER A 237 -0.80 16.02 -6.53
C SER A 237 -1.66 14.81 -6.88
N PHE A 238 -2.94 14.83 -6.50
CA PHE A 238 -3.89 13.79 -6.89
C PHE A 238 -4.08 13.73 -8.41
N LEU A 239 -4.24 14.89 -9.06
CA LEU A 239 -4.37 14.97 -10.51
C LEU A 239 -3.13 14.40 -11.22
N ILE A 240 -1.93 14.73 -10.75
CA ILE A 240 -0.68 14.17 -11.27
C ILE A 240 -0.69 12.63 -11.15
N ILE A 241 -1.04 12.09 -9.98
CA ILE A 241 -1.13 10.66 -9.77
C ILE A 241 -2.17 10.04 -10.72
N LEU A 242 -3.33 10.67 -10.88
CA LEU A 242 -4.38 10.22 -11.79
C LEU A 242 -3.88 10.15 -13.23
N VAL A 243 -3.21 11.20 -13.72
CA VAL A 243 -2.61 11.22 -15.07
C VAL A 243 -1.56 10.11 -15.22
N CYS A 244 -0.72 9.89 -14.20
CA CYS A 244 0.27 8.81 -14.19
C CYS A 244 -0.35 7.40 -14.18
N CYS A 245 -1.60 7.25 -13.77
CA CYS A 245 -2.32 5.99 -13.79
C CYS A 245 -2.99 5.69 -15.15
N LEU A 246 -3.22 6.69 -16.01
CA LEU A 246 -3.89 6.53 -17.31
C LEU A 246 -3.20 5.50 -18.24
N PRO A 247 -1.85 5.39 -18.29
CA PRO A 247 -1.21 4.33 -19.06
C PRO A 247 -1.68 2.93 -18.64
N GLY A 248 -2.12 2.74 -17.39
CA GLY A 248 -2.71 1.50 -16.91
C GLY A 248 -4.01 1.11 -17.63
N ALA A 249 -4.84 2.09 -17.99
CA ALA A 249 -6.03 1.83 -18.80
C ALA A 249 -5.65 1.35 -20.21
N LEU A 250 -4.65 1.99 -20.84
CA LEU A 250 -4.17 1.58 -22.16
C LEU A 250 -3.58 0.16 -22.12
N VAL A 251 -2.75 -0.10 -21.12
CA VAL A 251 -2.19 -1.45 -20.91
C VAL A 251 -3.31 -2.46 -20.70
N TYR A 252 -4.33 -2.15 -19.90
CA TYR A 252 -5.47 -3.04 -19.67
C TYR A 252 -6.22 -3.37 -20.97
N LEU A 253 -6.43 -2.37 -21.85
CA LEU A 253 -7.10 -2.58 -23.14
C LEU A 253 -6.29 -3.45 -24.10
N LEU A 254 -4.96 -3.34 -24.05
CA LEU A 254 -4.03 -4.05 -24.93
C LEU A 254 -3.55 -5.37 -24.33
N TYR A 255 -3.74 -5.58 -23.02
CA TYR A 255 -3.22 -6.74 -22.32
C TYR A 255 -3.97 -8.01 -22.72
N LYS A 256 -3.23 -8.95 -23.28
CA LYS A 256 -3.72 -10.30 -23.58
C LYS A 256 -3.07 -11.27 -22.58
N PRO A 257 -3.83 -11.83 -21.62
CA PRO A 257 -3.31 -12.87 -20.73
C PRO A 257 -2.85 -14.08 -21.57
N SER A 258 -1.86 -14.82 -21.08
CA SER A 258 -1.42 -16.08 -21.69
C SER A 258 -2.52 -17.14 -21.46
N GLY A 259 -3.41 -17.28 -22.41
CA GLY A 259 -4.62 -18.12 -22.33
C GLY A 259 -5.85 -17.27 -22.63
N ALA A 260 -6.73 -17.73 -23.50
CA ALA A 260 -7.92 -17.01 -23.96
C ALA A 260 -8.87 -16.68 -22.79
N VAL A 261 -8.68 -15.54 -22.15
CA VAL A 261 -9.59 -15.05 -21.13
C VAL A 261 -10.41 -13.92 -21.74
N ALA A 262 -11.71 -14.17 -21.88
CA ALA A 262 -12.70 -13.14 -22.20
C ALA A 262 -12.62 -12.01 -21.15
N ARG A 263 -12.90 -10.77 -21.57
CA ARG A 263 -13.04 -9.62 -20.66
C ARG A 263 -14.20 -9.92 -19.69
N VAL A 264 -13.86 -10.29 -18.47
CA VAL A 264 -14.84 -10.64 -17.44
C VAL A 264 -15.27 -9.38 -16.71
N LYS A 265 -16.56 -9.26 -16.38
CA LYS A 265 -17.07 -8.15 -15.59
C LYS A 265 -16.44 -8.17 -14.19
N MET A 266 -16.19 -6.98 -13.61
CA MET A 266 -15.45 -6.81 -12.35
C MET A 266 -16.04 -7.62 -11.17
N ARG A 267 -17.36 -7.73 -11.06
CA ARG A 267 -18.03 -8.58 -10.06
C ARG A 267 -17.69 -10.08 -10.22
N GLU A 268 -17.55 -10.53 -11.45
CA GLU A 268 -17.21 -11.94 -11.74
C GLU A 268 -15.74 -12.19 -11.36
N MET A 269 -14.84 -11.20 -11.53
CA MET A 269 -13.44 -11.31 -11.10
C MET A 269 -13.30 -11.37 -9.58
N GLU A 270 -14.06 -10.57 -8.85
CA GLU A 270 -14.09 -10.58 -7.39
C GLU A 270 -14.59 -11.94 -6.86
N HIS A 271 -15.68 -12.45 -7.45
CA HIS A 271 -16.20 -13.78 -7.14
C HIS A 271 -15.22 -14.89 -7.51
N GLU A 272 -14.53 -14.79 -8.65
CA GLU A 272 -13.53 -15.80 -9.07
C GLU A 272 -12.31 -15.78 -8.13
N VAL A 273 -11.84 -14.62 -7.68
CA VAL A 273 -10.74 -14.52 -6.70
C VAL A 273 -11.17 -15.12 -5.36
N ILE A 274 -12.38 -14.80 -4.87
CA ILE A 274 -12.91 -15.35 -3.61
C ILE A 274 -13.13 -16.87 -3.74
N ALA A 275 -13.65 -17.34 -4.88
CA ALA A 275 -13.84 -18.77 -5.12
C ALA A 275 -12.50 -19.53 -5.18
N LEU A 276 -11.48 -18.95 -5.84
CA LEU A 276 -10.13 -19.53 -5.87
C LEU A 276 -9.47 -19.55 -4.48
N GLU A 277 -9.71 -18.52 -3.66
CA GLU A 277 -9.29 -18.53 -2.26
C GLU A 277 -9.99 -19.64 -1.46
N HIS A 278 -11.26 -19.91 -1.74
CA HIS A 278 -12.00 -21.02 -1.12
C HIS A 278 -11.50 -22.39 -1.58
N GLU A 279 -11.32 -22.61 -2.91
CA GLU A 279 -10.79 -23.86 -3.46
C GLU A 279 -9.39 -24.20 -2.94
N MET A 280 -8.53 -23.17 -2.73
CA MET A 280 -7.21 -23.40 -2.14
C MET A 280 -7.29 -23.73 -0.65
N GLY A 281 -8.33 -23.27 0.05
CA GLY A 281 -8.60 -23.66 1.45
C GLY A 281 -9.24 -25.03 1.62
N GLU A 282 -9.82 -25.62 0.57
CA GLU A 282 -10.41 -26.95 0.59
C GLU A 282 -9.47 -28.06 0.06
N ALA A 283 -8.37 -27.67 -0.61
CA ALA A 283 -7.42 -28.63 -1.22
C ALA A 283 -6.23 -29.00 -0.33
N GLU A 284 -6.16 -28.47 0.89
CA GLU A 284 -5.18 -28.77 1.95
C GLU A 284 -5.88 -29.36 3.19
#